data_3254a8692969de8343857a66228905c5
#
_entry.id   3254a8692969de8343857a66228905c5
#
_cell.length_a   1.000
_cell.length_b   1.000
_cell.length_c   1.000
_cell.angle_alpha   90.00
_cell.angle_beta   90.00
_cell.angle_gamma   90.00
#
_symmetry.space_group_name_H-M   'P 1'
#
loop_
_entity.id
_entity.type
_entity.pdbx_description
1 polymer ?
#
loop_
_entity_poly.entity_id
_entity_poly.type
_entity_poly.pdbx_seq_one_letter_code
_entity_poly.pdbx_strand_id
1 'polypeptide(L)'
;HKTKGEGFFLVAFRKPETEEEIPVSSSAKEKAFKKKDKKGAATSFPVSKEHLNMAKSWLNDENSDKYILLAEGTNVRAFSHYYINELTTMKQSLKIVSAGIEIGEVKGKDLIPDHALAMCTSLLCREAFATEEINYEQAITYLRKEAIALPATAPRGYVLLTYRHIPLGFVKNIGNRANNLYPQEWRIRSG
;
A
#
# COMPACT_ATOMS: atom_id res chain seq x y z
N HIS A 1 -12.53 8.70 -27.18
CA HIS A 1 -11.89 7.76 -28.11
C HIS A 1 -11.84 8.38 -29.51
N LYS A 2 -10.62 8.54 -30.06
CA LYS A 2 -10.41 9.13 -31.40
C LYS A 2 -10.18 8.04 -32.48
N THR A 3 -10.13 6.78 -32.08
CA THR A 3 -9.90 5.63 -32.97
C THR A 3 -11.07 4.67 -32.92
N LYS A 4 -11.47 4.16 -34.10
CA LYS A 4 -12.43 3.04 -34.21
C LYS A 4 -11.63 1.75 -34.00
N GLY A 5 -11.84 1.06 -32.87
CA GLY A 5 -11.20 -0.19 -32.55
C GLY A 5 -11.16 -0.43 -31.05
N GLU A 6 -10.80 -1.65 -30.67
CA GLU A 6 -10.56 -2.01 -29.27
C GLU A 6 -9.32 -1.31 -28.74
N GLY A 7 -9.37 -0.86 -27.49
CA GLY A 7 -8.19 -0.32 -26.81
C GLY A 7 -7.13 -1.40 -26.65
N PHE A 8 -5.87 -1.06 -26.84
CA PHE A 8 -4.76 -1.96 -26.52
C PHE A 8 -3.86 -1.36 -25.45
N PHE A 9 -3.17 -2.23 -24.75
CA PHE A 9 -2.22 -1.89 -23.69
C PHE A 9 -0.80 -2.08 -24.23
N LEU A 10 0.06 -1.07 -24.04
CA LEU A 10 1.48 -1.14 -24.40
C LEU A 10 2.34 -0.90 -23.16
N VAL A 11 3.30 -1.78 -22.91
CA VAL A 11 4.33 -1.60 -21.89
C VAL A 11 5.69 -1.80 -22.50
N ALA A 12 6.62 -0.90 -22.20
CA ALA A 12 8.02 -1.04 -22.52
C ALA A 12 8.83 -1.11 -21.23
N PHE A 13 9.62 -2.17 -21.09
CA PHE A 13 10.58 -2.30 -19.99
C PHE A 13 11.99 -2.18 -20.56
N ARG A 14 12.84 -1.40 -19.89
CA ARG A 14 14.27 -1.37 -20.18
C ARG A 14 15.01 -1.94 -18.96
N LYS A 15 15.75 -3.01 -19.16
CA LYS A 15 16.73 -3.47 -18.18
C LYS A 15 17.99 -2.61 -18.35
N PRO A 16 18.49 -1.91 -17.33
CA PRO A 16 19.78 -1.22 -17.40
C PRO A 16 20.90 -2.24 -17.62
N GLU A 17 21.85 -1.92 -18.50
CA GLU A 17 22.99 -2.81 -18.84
C GLU A 17 24.10 -2.79 -17.79
N THR A 18 24.11 -1.79 -16.91
CA THR A 18 25.10 -1.61 -15.83
C THR A 18 24.43 -1.01 -14.59
N GLU A 19 24.95 -1.35 -13.42
CA GLU A 19 24.62 -0.72 -12.13
C GLU A 19 25.30 0.68 -12.03
N GLU A 20 25.11 1.53 -13.01
CA GLU A 20 25.52 2.92 -12.88
C GLU A 20 24.48 3.65 -12.04
N GLU A 21 24.93 4.20 -10.92
CA GLU A 21 24.13 5.07 -10.04
C GLU A 21 23.49 6.17 -10.87
N ILE A 22 22.16 6.19 -10.93
CA ILE A 22 21.40 7.26 -11.57
C ILE A 22 21.70 8.53 -10.78
N PRO A 23 22.29 9.59 -11.36
CA PRO A 23 22.62 10.79 -10.63
C PRO A 23 21.36 11.42 -10.07
N VAL A 24 21.27 11.51 -8.76
CA VAL A 24 20.18 12.15 -8.04
C VAL A 24 20.24 13.64 -8.29
N SER A 25 19.38 14.16 -9.13
CA SER A 25 19.16 15.59 -9.25
C SER A 25 18.46 16.12 -8.00
N SER A 26 19.26 16.54 -7.02
CA SER A 26 18.79 17.11 -5.77
C SER A 26 18.37 18.57 -5.98
N SER A 27 17.16 18.82 -6.44
CA SER A 27 16.49 20.11 -6.20
C SER A 27 14.97 20.04 -6.53
N ALA A 28 14.21 19.34 -5.73
CA ALA A 28 12.77 19.55 -5.69
C ALA A 28 12.41 20.22 -4.36
N LYS A 29 12.32 21.55 -4.36
CA LYS A 29 11.71 22.30 -3.26
C LYS A 29 10.26 21.83 -3.10
N GLU A 30 9.93 21.40 -1.89
CA GLU A 30 8.57 21.08 -1.48
C GLU A 30 7.62 22.26 -1.77
N LYS A 31 6.91 22.21 -2.87
CA LYS A 31 5.72 23.02 -3.07
C LYS A 31 4.51 22.19 -2.69
N ALA A 32 3.94 22.49 -1.53
CA ALA A 32 2.68 21.92 -1.06
C ALA A 32 1.59 22.14 -2.11
N PHE A 33 1.08 21.05 -2.69
CA PHE A 33 -0.06 21.07 -3.59
C PHE A 33 -1.35 21.34 -2.80
N LYS A 34 -1.82 22.59 -2.82
CA LYS A 34 -3.20 22.92 -2.44
C LYS A 34 -4.09 22.71 -3.65
N LYS A 35 -4.76 21.58 -3.75
CA LYS A 35 -5.87 21.38 -4.68
C LYS A 35 -7.20 21.70 -4.00
N LYS A 36 -7.92 22.62 -4.62
CA LYS A 36 -9.31 22.96 -4.25
C LYS A 36 -10.21 21.93 -4.91
N ASP A 37 -10.66 20.91 -4.20
CA ASP A 37 -11.68 20.00 -4.68
C ASP A 37 -13.06 20.42 -4.21
N LYS A 38 -13.98 20.50 -5.19
CA LYS A 38 -15.39 20.84 -4.99
C LYS A 38 -16.15 19.64 -4.41
N LYS A 39 -17.02 19.95 -3.46
CA LYS A 39 -17.97 19.16 -2.70
C LYS A 39 -18.58 17.94 -3.42
N GLY A 40 -18.40 16.78 -2.79
CA GLY A 40 -19.31 15.65 -2.81
C GLY A 40 -19.23 15.02 -1.43
N ALA A 41 -20.35 15.01 -0.68
CA ALA A 41 -20.40 14.67 0.73
C ALA A 41 -20.21 13.15 0.96
N ALA A 42 -19.00 12.77 1.31
CA ALA A 42 -18.72 11.64 2.18
C ALA A 42 -17.73 12.18 3.22
N THR A 43 -17.93 11.91 4.49
CA THR A 43 -17.04 12.30 5.59
C THR A 43 -15.71 11.55 5.45
N SER A 44 -14.92 11.90 4.45
CA SER A 44 -13.55 11.43 4.29
C SER A 44 -12.68 12.27 5.19
N PHE A 45 -12.13 11.67 6.24
CA PHE A 45 -11.12 12.32 7.07
C PHE A 45 -9.85 12.48 6.21
N PRO A 46 -9.34 13.71 6.02
CA PRO A 46 -8.12 13.91 5.27
C PRO A 46 -6.95 13.22 6.01
N VAL A 47 -5.98 12.72 5.24
CA VAL A 47 -4.76 12.15 5.81
C VAL A 47 -4.04 13.21 6.64
N SER A 48 -3.86 12.94 7.93
CA SER A 48 -3.17 13.83 8.86
C SER A 48 -1.66 13.55 8.86
N LYS A 49 -0.88 14.47 9.47
CA LYS A 49 0.56 14.24 9.69
C LYS A 49 0.82 13.01 10.55
N GLU A 50 -0.05 12.70 11.50
CA GLU A 50 0.04 11.51 12.35
C GLU A 50 -0.10 10.23 11.53
N HIS A 51 -1.05 10.20 10.58
CA HIS A 51 -1.20 9.07 9.65
C HIS A 51 0.04 8.90 8.77
N LEU A 52 0.64 9.99 8.27
CA LEU A 52 1.89 9.91 7.48
C LEU A 52 3.06 9.42 8.33
N ASN A 53 3.18 9.86 9.58
CA ASN A 53 4.21 9.38 10.49
C ASN A 53 4.01 7.89 10.81
N MET A 54 2.77 7.46 11.02
CA MET A 54 2.44 6.04 11.21
C MET A 54 2.76 5.23 9.96
N ALA A 55 2.35 5.69 8.77
CA ALA A 55 2.71 5.04 7.51
C ALA A 55 4.23 4.93 7.33
N LYS A 56 4.97 5.97 7.68
CA LYS A 56 6.44 5.97 7.62
C LYS A 56 7.05 4.94 8.55
N SER A 57 6.53 4.75 9.77
CA SER A 57 7.02 3.74 10.70
C SER A 57 6.78 2.29 10.25
N TRP A 58 5.93 2.08 9.24
CA TRP A 58 5.69 0.77 8.63
C TRP A 58 6.68 0.44 7.51
N LEU A 59 7.51 1.40 7.13
CA LEU A 59 8.48 1.24 6.05
C LEU A 59 9.85 0.87 6.60
N ASN A 60 10.55 0.01 5.88
CA ASN A 60 11.92 -0.38 6.19
C ASN A 60 12.86 0.82 6.00
N ASP A 61 13.68 1.13 6.99
CA ASP A 61 14.61 2.26 7.00
C ASP A 61 15.62 2.22 5.84
N GLU A 62 16.07 1.03 5.43
CA GLU A 62 17.04 0.87 4.33
C GLU A 62 16.53 1.38 2.97
N ASN A 63 15.23 1.35 2.77
CA ASN A 63 14.60 1.72 1.51
C ASN A 63 13.66 2.92 1.62
N SER A 64 13.31 3.37 2.83
CA SER A 64 12.34 4.45 3.03
C SER A 64 12.74 5.75 2.34
N ASP A 65 14.05 6.06 2.27
CA ASP A 65 14.59 7.26 1.63
C ASP A 65 14.42 7.27 0.10
N LYS A 66 14.20 6.10 -0.51
CA LYS A 66 13.94 5.97 -1.95
C LYS A 66 12.49 6.28 -2.32
N TYR A 67 11.63 6.45 -1.30
CA TYR A 67 10.20 6.64 -1.48
C TYR A 67 9.72 7.91 -0.79
N ILE A 68 8.72 8.53 -1.39
CA ILE A 68 7.94 9.59 -0.79
C ILE A 68 6.53 9.08 -0.50
N LEU A 69 5.95 9.54 0.61
CA LEU A 69 4.57 9.25 0.94
C LEU A 69 3.65 10.31 0.32
N LEU A 70 2.72 9.86 -0.50
CA LEU A 70 1.71 10.69 -1.15
C LEU A 70 0.35 10.42 -0.50
N ALA A 71 -0.34 11.49 -0.10
CA ALA A 71 -1.72 11.43 0.37
C ALA A 71 -2.67 11.70 -0.80
N GLU A 72 -3.51 10.73 -1.14
CA GLU A 72 -4.52 10.83 -2.21
C GLU A 72 -5.90 10.45 -1.64
N GLY A 73 -6.73 11.45 -1.33
CA GLY A 73 -8.01 11.22 -0.65
C GLY A 73 -7.80 10.66 0.76
N THR A 74 -8.26 9.43 1.00
CA THR A 74 -8.05 8.69 2.25
C THR A 74 -6.84 7.76 2.21
N ASN A 75 -6.20 7.59 1.04
CA ASN A 75 -5.13 6.63 0.85
C ASN A 75 -3.75 7.28 1.03
N VAL A 76 -2.84 6.51 1.63
CA VAL A 76 -1.42 6.83 1.71
C VAL A 76 -0.68 5.87 0.80
N ARG A 77 0.12 6.42 -0.13
CA ARG A 77 0.90 5.65 -1.09
C ARG A 77 2.37 5.99 -0.99
N ALA A 78 3.23 5.00 -1.16
CA ALA A 78 4.65 5.19 -1.36
C ALA A 78 4.96 5.21 -2.85
N PHE A 79 5.65 6.25 -3.31
CA PHE A 79 6.09 6.37 -4.69
C PHE A 79 7.58 6.65 -4.73
N SER A 80 8.29 6.08 -5.72
CA SER A 80 9.73 6.31 -5.87
C SER A 80 10.03 7.79 -6.05
N HIS A 81 10.90 8.33 -5.22
CA HIS A 81 11.28 9.73 -5.29
C HIS A 81 12.01 10.07 -6.59
N TYR A 82 12.69 9.10 -7.19
CA TYR A 82 13.42 9.29 -8.46
C TYR A 82 12.52 9.67 -9.64
N TYR A 83 11.23 9.24 -9.62
CA TYR A 83 10.29 9.41 -10.74
C TYR A 83 9.13 10.34 -10.41
N ILE A 84 9.26 11.17 -9.39
CA ILE A 84 8.15 12.06 -8.98
C ILE A 84 7.85 13.14 -10.02
N ASN A 85 8.87 13.62 -10.72
CA ASN A 85 8.70 14.62 -11.78
C ASN A 85 7.96 14.03 -12.98
N GLU A 86 8.30 12.80 -13.36
CA GLU A 86 7.64 12.06 -14.43
C GLU A 86 6.17 11.80 -14.07
N LEU A 87 5.90 11.34 -12.83
CA LEU A 87 4.53 11.17 -12.35
C LEU A 87 3.74 12.48 -12.42
N THR A 88 4.35 13.58 -12.01
CA THR A 88 3.73 14.90 -12.03
C THR A 88 3.40 15.33 -13.46
N THR A 89 4.32 15.13 -14.39
CA THR A 89 4.11 15.43 -15.82
C THR A 89 3.01 14.56 -16.41
N MET A 90 3.03 13.25 -16.12
CA MET A 90 1.98 12.33 -16.58
C MET A 90 0.59 12.72 -16.05
N LYS A 91 0.48 13.12 -14.78
CA LYS A 91 -0.78 13.56 -14.16
C LYS A 91 -1.38 14.81 -14.85
N GLN A 92 -0.59 15.62 -15.55
CA GLN A 92 -1.08 16.78 -16.30
C GLN A 92 -1.77 16.38 -17.59
N SER A 93 -1.34 15.30 -18.22
CA SER A 93 -1.79 14.89 -19.57
C SER A 93 -2.63 13.62 -19.56
N LEU A 94 -2.51 12.80 -18.54
CA LEU A 94 -3.12 11.48 -18.44
C LEU A 94 -3.97 11.34 -17.17
N LYS A 95 -5.02 10.54 -17.24
CA LYS A 95 -5.73 10.06 -16.07
C LYS A 95 -4.96 8.88 -15.47
N ILE A 96 -4.23 9.13 -14.40
CA ILE A 96 -3.53 8.06 -13.67
C ILE A 96 -4.55 7.27 -12.83
N VAL A 97 -4.65 5.98 -13.07
CA VAL A 97 -5.55 5.08 -12.33
C VAL A 97 -4.94 4.67 -11.01
N SER A 98 -3.64 4.33 -11.03
CA SER A 98 -2.88 3.95 -9.83
C SER A 98 -1.41 4.23 -10.05
N ALA A 99 -0.71 4.69 -9.01
CA ALA A 99 0.73 4.90 -9.04
C ALA A 99 1.32 4.64 -7.64
N GLY A 100 2.43 3.90 -7.62
CA GLY A 100 3.13 3.53 -6.38
C GLY A 100 2.46 2.36 -5.65
N ILE A 101 2.89 2.17 -4.39
CA ILE A 101 2.49 1.09 -3.50
C ILE A 101 1.51 1.67 -2.49
N GLU A 102 0.34 1.09 -2.34
CA GLU A 102 -0.63 1.49 -1.34
C GLU A 102 -0.16 1.02 0.04
N ILE A 103 0.04 1.97 0.96
CA ILE A 103 0.54 1.70 2.31
C ILE A 103 -0.63 1.47 3.26
N GLY A 104 -1.68 2.27 3.11
CA GLY A 104 -2.88 2.13 3.92
C GLY A 104 -3.94 3.17 3.62
N GLU A 105 -5.13 2.91 4.18
CA GLU A 105 -6.32 3.76 4.05
C GLU A 105 -6.73 4.33 5.40
N VAL A 106 -6.99 5.63 5.46
CA VAL A 106 -7.52 6.30 6.66
C VAL A 106 -9.02 6.05 6.77
N LYS A 107 -9.43 5.44 7.89
CA LYS A 107 -10.85 5.25 8.26
C LYS A 107 -11.09 5.81 9.67
N GLY A 108 -11.76 6.93 9.74
CA GLY A 108 -11.92 7.65 11.00
C GLY A 108 -10.57 8.18 11.51
N LYS A 109 -10.13 7.67 12.66
CA LYS A 109 -8.82 8.01 13.26
C LYS A 109 -7.74 6.95 12.97
N ASP A 110 -8.13 5.83 12.40
CA ASP A 110 -7.22 4.71 12.15
C ASP A 110 -6.62 4.81 10.75
N LEU A 111 -5.34 4.46 10.62
CA LEU A 111 -4.74 4.07 9.36
C LEU A 111 -4.75 2.54 9.29
N ILE A 112 -5.43 2.00 8.29
CA ILE A 112 -5.55 0.56 8.05
C ILE A 112 -4.47 0.15 7.06
N PRO A 113 -3.57 -0.79 7.38
CA PRO A 113 -2.53 -1.21 6.44
C PRO A 113 -3.14 -1.92 5.23
N ASP A 114 -2.64 -1.58 4.04
CA ASP A 114 -3.08 -2.18 2.80
C ASP A 114 -2.35 -3.49 2.52
N HIS A 115 -2.99 -4.37 1.77
CA HIS A 115 -2.42 -5.65 1.37
C HIS A 115 -1.16 -5.48 0.49
N ALA A 116 -1.09 -4.44 -0.34
CA ALA A 116 0.07 -4.15 -1.17
C ALA A 116 1.33 -3.88 -0.35
N LEU A 117 1.21 -3.31 0.85
CA LEU A 117 2.33 -3.16 1.77
C LEU A 117 2.88 -4.53 2.20
N ALA A 118 2.01 -5.50 2.55
CA ALA A 118 2.45 -6.84 2.92
C ALA A 118 3.18 -7.56 1.77
N MET A 119 2.76 -7.31 0.53
CA MET A 119 3.37 -7.92 -0.66
C MET A 119 4.70 -7.27 -1.05
N CYS A 120 4.94 -6.03 -0.65
CA CYS A 120 6.19 -5.33 -0.92
C CYS A 120 7.22 -5.58 0.19
N THR A 121 7.80 -6.79 0.20
CA THR A 121 8.72 -7.24 1.26
C THR A 121 9.99 -6.39 1.39
N SER A 122 10.39 -5.71 0.32
CA SER A 122 11.54 -4.79 0.35
C SER A 122 11.24 -3.45 1.03
N LEU A 123 9.97 -3.08 1.14
CA LEU A 123 9.54 -1.82 1.74
C LEU A 123 8.91 -2.02 3.12
N LEU A 124 8.33 -3.18 3.38
CA LEU A 124 7.67 -3.51 4.63
C LEU A 124 8.68 -3.62 5.78
N CYS A 125 8.49 -2.83 6.84
CA CYS A 125 9.11 -3.06 8.15
C CYS A 125 8.28 -4.09 8.92
N ARG A 126 8.75 -5.34 8.97
CA ARG A 126 8.02 -6.43 9.67
C ARG A 126 7.91 -6.18 11.17
N GLU A 127 8.93 -5.57 11.74
CA GLU A 127 9.05 -5.26 13.18
C GLU A 127 8.01 -4.21 13.61
N ALA A 128 7.45 -3.46 12.68
CA ALA A 128 6.36 -2.51 12.96
C ALA A 128 5.02 -3.20 13.29
N PHE A 129 4.92 -4.51 13.03
CA PHE A 129 3.70 -5.29 13.23
C PHE A 129 3.95 -6.51 14.09
N ALA A 130 2.97 -6.86 14.93
CA ALA A 130 2.93 -8.20 15.48
C ALA A 130 2.79 -9.20 14.33
N THR A 131 3.52 -10.30 14.39
CA THR A 131 3.55 -11.30 13.32
C THR A 131 3.06 -12.65 13.87
N GLU A 132 2.19 -13.32 13.12
CA GLU A 132 1.72 -14.66 13.40
C GLU A 132 1.98 -15.58 12.22
N GLU A 133 2.70 -16.66 12.48
CA GLU A 133 2.94 -17.72 11.50
C GLU A 133 1.73 -18.65 11.45
N ILE A 134 1.13 -18.83 10.29
CA ILE A 134 -0.07 -19.65 10.10
C ILE A 134 0.24 -20.91 9.29
N ASN A 135 -0.57 -21.95 9.50
CA ASN A 135 -0.47 -23.18 8.74
C ASN A 135 -1.17 -23.07 7.37
N TYR A 136 -1.04 -24.10 6.53
CA TYR A 136 -1.61 -24.12 5.19
C TYR A 136 -3.13 -23.93 5.17
N GLU A 137 -3.87 -24.59 6.06
CA GLU A 137 -5.32 -24.51 6.13
C GLU A 137 -5.78 -23.09 6.49
N GLN A 138 -5.12 -22.48 7.46
CA GLN A 138 -5.36 -21.09 7.85
C GLN A 138 -5.00 -20.11 6.73
N ALA A 139 -3.93 -20.38 5.97
CA ALA A 139 -3.56 -19.56 4.82
C ALA A 139 -4.65 -19.60 3.73
N ILE A 140 -5.20 -20.77 3.43
CA ILE A 140 -6.32 -20.91 2.48
C ILE A 140 -7.58 -20.20 3.01
N THR A 141 -7.89 -20.34 4.31
CA THR A 141 -8.99 -19.63 4.97
C THR A 141 -8.82 -18.10 4.85
N TYR A 142 -7.59 -17.60 5.04
CA TYR A 142 -7.27 -16.20 4.85
C TYR A 142 -7.51 -15.74 3.41
N LEU A 143 -7.01 -16.49 2.43
CA LEU A 143 -7.15 -16.17 1.01
C LEU A 143 -8.61 -16.29 0.51
N ARG A 144 -9.45 -17.05 1.20
CA ARG A 144 -10.90 -17.09 0.97
C ARG A 144 -11.65 -15.91 1.59
N LYS A 145 -10.94 -15.02 2.31
CA LYS A 145 -11.55 -13.91 3.03
C LYS A 145 -12.46 -14.37 4.19
N GLU A 146 -12.23 -15.55 4.71
CA GLU A 146 -12.95 -16.10 5.87
C GLU A 146 -12.32 -15.62 7.18
N ALA A 147 -13.03 -15.81 8.29
CA ALA A 147 -12.52 -15.45 9.61
C ALA A 147 -11.40 -16.41 10.03
N ILE A 148 -10.35 -15.86 10.63
CA ILE A 148 -9.22 -16.62 11.17
C ILE A 148 -9.21 -16.51 12.69
N ALA A 149 -9.03 -17.65 13.34
CA ALA A 149 -8.74 -17.70 14.77
C ALA A 149 -7.24 -17.46 14.97
N LEU A 150 -6.91 -16.49 15.81
CA LEU A 150 -5.55 -16.23 16.27
C LEU A 150 -5.38 -16.85 17.69
N PRO A 151 -4.13 -17.16 18.08
CA PRO A 151 -3.83 -17.56 19.46
C PRO A 151 -4.32 -16.50 20.46
N ALA A 152 -4.72 -16.90 21.65
CA ALA A 152 -5.14 -15.97 22.70
C ALA A 152 -4.01 -15.00 23.14
N THR A 153 -2.77 -15.36 22.88
CA THR A 153 -1.57 -14.55 23.10
C THR A 153 -1.34 -13.48 22.05
N ALA A 154 -2.01 -13.57 20.89
CA ALA A 154 -1.84 -12.59 19.83
C ALA A 154 -2.31 -11.20 20.27
N PRO A 155 -1.50 -10.15 20.12
CA PRO A 155 -1.86 -8.81 20.57
C PRO A 155 -3.03 -8.25 19.76
N ARG A 156 -3.80 -7.35 20.37
CA ARG A 156 -4.84 -6.59 19.67
C ARG A 156 -4.22 -5.59 18.69
N GLY A 157 -4.90 -5.33 17.61
CA GLY A 157 -4.46 -4.40 16.56
C GLY A 157 -4.20 -5.11 15.24
N TYR A 158 -3.35 -4.49 14.41
CA TYR A 158 -2.97 -5.07 13.12
C TYR A 158 -1.89 -6.12 13.32
N VAL A 159 -2.12 -7.31 12.78
CA VAL A 159 -1.22 -8.45 12.83
C VAL A 159 -0.87 -8.86 11.42
N LEU A 160 0.41 -9.00 11.13
CA LEU A 160 0.92 -9.52 9.88
C LEU A 160 0.89 -11.05 9.93
N LEU A 161 0.16 -11.66 9.02
CA LEU A 161 0.17 -13.10 8.86
C LEU A 161 1.31 -13.51 7.95
N THR A 162 2.02 -14.56 8.35
CA THR A 162 3.07 -15.18 7.54
C THR A 162 2.78 -16.66 7.33
N TYR A 163 3.16 -17.16 6.17
CA TYR A 163 3.16 -18.57 5.86
C TYR A 163 4.53 -18.96 5.30
N ARG A 164 5.19 -19.93 5.94
CA ARG A 164 6.60 -20.29 5.64
C ARG A 164 7.52 -19.06 5.69
N HIS A 165 7.31 -18.21 6.71
CA HIS A 165 8.04 -16.95 6.94
C HIS A 165 7.88 -15.90 5.84
N ILE A 166 6.95 -16.09 4.88
CA ILE A 166 6.63 -15.13 3.83
C ILE A 166 5.38 -14.36 4.24
N PRO A 167 5.38 -13.02 4.21
CA PRO A 167 4.18 -12.21 4.45
C PRO A 167 3.04 -12.62 3.52
N LEU A 168 1.85 -12.81 4.09
CA LEU A 168 0.64 -13.16 3.36
C LEU A 168 -0.37 -12.03 3.37
N GLY A 169 -0.35 -11.19 4.39
CA GLY A 169 -1.22 -10.02 4.52
C GLY A 169 -1.59 -9.72 5.97
N PHE A 170 -2.55 -8.83 6.16
CA PHE A 170 -2.92 -8.33 7.47
C PHE A 170 -4.29 -8.81 7.94
N VAL A 171 -4.43 -8.91 9.25
CA VAL A 171 -5.71 -9.01 9.96
C VAL A 171 -5.78 -7.95 11.05
N LYS A 172 -6.99 -7.51 11.45
CA LYS A 172 -7.20 -6.70 12.65
C LYS A 172 -7.73 -7.58 13.76
N ASN A 173 -6.88 -7.89 14.74
CA ASN A 173 -7.27 -8.62 15.94
C ASN A 173 -8.03 -7.69 16.91
N ILE A 174 -9.28 -7.99 17.19
CA ILE A 174 -10.12 -7.25 18.14
C ILE A 174 -10.30 -8.01 19.47
N GLY A 175 -9.60 -9.12 19.63
CA GLY A 175 -9.55 -9.96 20.83
C GLY A 175 -10.39 -11.22 20.74
N ASN A 176 -11.68 -11.11 20.43
CA ASN A 176 -12.58 -12.28 20.28
C ASN A 176 -12.61 -12.83 18.85
N ARG A 177 -12.13 -12.06 17.87
CA ARG A 177 -12.00 -12.47 16.47
C ARG A 177 -10.93 -11.62 15.78
N ALA A 178 -10.44 -12.11 14.65
CA ALA A 178 -9.59 -11.33 13.73
C ALA A 178 -10.37 -11.01 12.45
N ASN A 179 -10.44 -9.72 12.13
CA ASN A 179 -11.03 -9.28 10.87
C ASN A 179 -9.99 -9.45 9.76
N ASN A 180 -10.34 -10.24 8.76
CA ASN A 180 -9.49 -10.50 7.61
C ASN A 180 -9.45 -9.27 6.68
N LEU A 181 -8.25 -8.72 6.42
CA LEU A 181 -8.04 -7.54 5.56
C LEU A 181 -7.66 -7.90 4.11
N TYR A 182 -7.64 -9.19 3.75
CA TYR A 182 -7.39 -9.60 2.37
C TYR A 182 -8.35 -8.92 1.39
N PRO A 183 -7.92 -8.48 0.20
CA PRO A 183 -8.80 -7.84 -0.78
C PRO A 183 -9.94 -8.77 -1.21
N GLN A 184 -11.16 -8.23 -1.20
CA GLN A 184 -12.37 -9.02 -1.51
C GLN A 184 -12.36 -9.54 -2.95
N GLU A 185 -11.81 -8.75 -3.85
CA GLU A 185 -11.75 -9.04 -5.30
C GLU A 185 -10.83 -10.22 -5.61
N TRP A 186 -9.81 -10.43 -4.76
CA TRP A 186 -8.75 -11.41 -4.95
C TRP A 186 -9.02 -12.74 -4.24
N ARG A 187 -10.11 -12.79 -3.48
CA ARG A 187 -10.45 -14.00 -2.71
C ARG A 187 -10.54 -15.24 -3.60
N ILE A 188 -10.02 -16.34 -3.13
CA ILE A 188 -10.20 -17.64 -3.74
C ILE A 188 -11.70 -17.99 -3.64
N ARG A 189 -12.32 -18.22 -4.78
CA ARG A 189 -13.69 -18.73 -4.85
C ARG A 189 -13.59 -20.25 -4.92
N SER A 190 -14.29 -20.94 -4.02
CA SER A 190 -14.48 -22.39 -4.18
C SER A 190 -15.19 -22.61 -5.51
N GLY A 191 -14.56 -23.41 -6.41
CA GLY A 191 -15.23 -23.98 -7.54
C GLY A 191 -16.22 -25.03 -7.05
#